data_af52cdb530f1b22114de16e2a6b795a8
#
_entry.id   af52cdb530f1b22114de16e2a6b795a8
#
_cell.length_a   1.000
_cell.length_b   1.000
_cell.length_c   1.000
_cell.angle_alpha   90.00
_cell.angle_beta   90.00
_cell.angle_gamma   90.00
#
_symmetry.space_group_name_H-M   'P 1'
#
loop_
_entity.id
_entity.type
_entity.pdbx_description
1 polymer ?
#
loop_
_entity_poly.entity_id
_entity_poly.type
_entity_poly.pdbx_seq_one_letter_code
_entity_poly.pdbx_strand_id
1 'polypeptide(L)'
;MLPPNVLKQLSGKWKLELLYLMKDGPLRWGELTRLLPQAAPNALTRQLRELEADDLIIRSVYSVKPPKVVSYALSCPALIPLLEELSQFLHEESEVYDVS
;
A
#
# COMPACT_ATOMS: atom_id res chain seq x y z
N MET A 1 -9.84 -16.57 4.73
CA MET A 1 -9.40 -16.85 3.35
C MET A 1 -9.65 -15.65 2.48
N LEU A 2 -8.64 -15.21 1.74
CA LEU A 2 -8.77 -14.07 0.85
C LEU A 2 -9.52 -14.46 -0.43
N PRO A 3 -10.44 -13.60 -0.91
CA PRO A 3 -11.06 -13.85 -2.21
C PRO A 3 -10.01 -13.86 -3.32
N PRO A 4 -10.18 -14.68 -4.37
CA PRO A 4 -9.19 -14.73 -5.46
C PRO A 4 -8.96 -13.38 -6.14
N ASN A 5 -10.00 -12.53 -6.19
CA ASN A 5 -9.88 -11.21 -6.82
C ASN A 5 -8.91 -10.31 -6.06
N VAL A 6 -8.90 -10.41 -4.72
CA VAL A 6 -8.00 -9.60 -3.91
C VAL A 6 -6.55 -9.98 -4.16
N LEU A 7 -6.27 -11.28 -4.25
CA LEU A 7 -4.92 -11.75 -4.54
C LEU A 7 -4.44 -11.25 -5.90
N LYS A 8 -5.31 -11.27 -6.90
CA LYS A 8 -4.97 -10.76 -8.23
C LYS A 8 -4.72 -9.25 -8.21
N GLN A 9 -5.53 -8.51 -7.45
CA GLN A 9 -5.37 -7.07 -7.31
C GLN A 9 -4.06 -6.70 -6.62
N LEU A 10 -3.56 -7.57 -5.75
CA LEU A 10 -2.33 -7.33 -5.00
C LEU A 10 -1.08 -7.89 -5.68
N SER A 11 -1.18 -8.28 -6.95
CA SER A 11 -0.06 -8.89 -7.67
C SER A 11 1.06 -7.92 -8.03
N GLY A 12 0.86 -6.62 -7.92
CA GLY A 12 1.90 -5.64 -8.19
C GLY A 12 2.97 -5.65 -7.11
N LYS A 13 4.21 -5.33 -7.49
CA LYS A 13 5.37 -5.47 -6.62
C LYS A 13 5.25 -4.72 -5.30
N TRP A 14 4.67 -3.52 -5.31
CA TRP A 14 4.62 -2.67 -4.13
C TRP A 14 3.23 -2.53 -3.52
N LYS A 15 2.22 -3.16 -4.10
CA LYS A 15 0.82 -2.94 -3.68
C LYS A 15 0.56 -3.34 -2.24
N LEU A 16 1.01 -4.53 -1.84
CA LEU A 16 0.79 -5.01 -0.49
C LEU A 16 1.49 -4.12 0.53
N GLU A 17 2.73 -3.73 0.23
CA GLU A 17 3.48 -2.85 1.13
C GLU A 17 2.84 -1.48 1.27
N LEU A 18 2.34 -0.92 0.16
CA LEU A 18 1.65 0.36 0.20
C LEU A 18 0.40 0.30 1.07
N LEU A 19 -0.40 -0.73 0.89
CA LEU A 19 -1.61 -0.91 1.71
C LEU A 19 -1.26 -1.08 3.18
N TYR A 20 -0.24 -1.87 3.47
CA TYR A 20 0.20 -2.11 4.84
C TYR A 20 0.64 -0.81 5.52
N LEU A 21 1.39 0.02 4.80
CA LEU A 21 1.84 1.30 5.36
C LEU A 21 0.69 2.23 5.70
N MET A 22 -0.42 2.13 4.97
CA MET A 22 -1.59 2.97 5.20
C MET A 22 -2.53 2.44 6.28
N LYS A 23 -2.22 1.31 6.90
CA LYS A 23 -3.12 0.69 7.87
C LYS A 23 -3.36 1.57 9.11
N ASP A 24 -2.38 2.40 9.46
CA ASP A 24 -2.46 3.26 10.65
C ASP A 24 -2.98 4.67 10.34
N GLY A 25 -3.33 4.94 9.11
CA GLY A 25 -3.89 6.23 8.72
C GLY A 25 -3.37 6.71 7.36
N PRO A 26 -3.88 7.85 6.90
CA PRO A 26 -3.47 8.40 5.61
C PRO A 26 -1.99 8.76 5.58
N LEU A 27 -1.38 8.58 4.41
CA LEU A 27 0.02 8.95 4.19
C LEU A 27 0.11 9.84 2.95
N ARG A 28 0.99 10.82 3.02
CA ARG A 28 1.26 11.71 1.90
C ARG A 28 2.26 11.07 0.95
N TRP A 29 2.25 11.53 -0.30
CA TRP A 29 3.19 11.05 -1.31
C TRP A 29 4.64 11.10 -0.82
N GLY A 30 5.05 12.23 -0.24
CA GLY A 30 6.41 12.37 0.26
C GLY A 30 6.77 11.39 1.36
N GLU A 31 5.79 11.03 2.20
CA GLU A 31 6.01 10.04 3.25
C GLU A 31 6.18 8.63 2.65
N LEU A 32 5.35 8.30 1.65
CA LEU A 32 5.44 7.00 0.99
C LEU A 32 6.79 6.82 0.29
N THR A 33 7.29 7.86 -0.38
CA THR A 33 8.58 7.78 -1.04
C THR A 33 9.73 7.61 -0.05
N ARG A 34 9.62 8.22 1.12
CA ARG A 34 10.64 8.06 2.17
C ARG A 34 10.60 6.69 2.82
N LEU A 35 9.41 6.12 2.99
CA LEU A 35 9.25 4.81 3.60
C LEU A 35 9.64 3.68 2.64
N LEU A 36 9.58 3.91 1.35
CA LEU A 36 9.94 2.93 0.32
C LEU A 36 11.04 3.47 -0.59
N PRO A 37 12.25 3.70 -0.04
CA PRO A 37 13.32 4.30 -0.84
C PRO A 37 13.82 3.42 -1.97
N GLN A 38 13.58 2.10 -1.92
CA GLN A 38 13.99 1.18 -2.98
C GLN A 38 13.06 1.24 -4.19
N ALA A 39 11.88 1.81 -4.04
CA ALA A 39 10.91 1.86 -5.13
C ALA A 39 11.09 3.13 -5.94
N ALA A 40 11.15 2.99 -7.28
CA ALA A 40 11.20 4.14 -8.15
C ALA A 40 9.89 4.93 -8.05
N PRO A 41 9.94 6.27 -8.06
CA PRO A 41 8.72 7.07 -7.95
C PRO A 41 7.66 6.73 -9.01
N ASN A 42 8.09 6.46 -10.24
CA ASN A 42 7.15 6.09 -11.30
C ASN A 42 6.45 4.77 -11.01
N ALA A 43 7.17 3.81 -10.40
CA ALA A 43 6.59 2.54 -10.02
C ALA A 43 5.54 2.72 -8.92
N LEU A 44 5.84 3.54 -7.91
CA LEU A 44 4.90 3.85 -6.84
C LEU A 44 3.65 4.54 -7.38
N THR A 45 3.83 5.51 -8.27
CA THR A 45 2.70 6.23 -8.87
C THR A 45 1.78 5.26 -9.61
N ARG A 46 2.37 4.36 -10.40
CA ARG A 46 1.59 3.37 -11.14
C ARG A 46 0.81 2.45 -10.20
N GLN A 47 1.47 1.95 -9.16
CA GLN A 47 0.83 1.05 -8.21
C GLN A 47 -0.30 1.76 -7.45
N LEU A 48 -0.10 3.02 -7.07
CA LEU A 48 -1.13 3.79 -6.39
C LEU A 48 -2.34 4.02 -7.30
N ARG A 49 -2.11 4.29 -8.58
CA ARG A 49 -3.22 4.46 -9.54
C ARG A 49 -4.02 3.18 -9.71
N GLU A 50 -3.34 2.03 -9.76
CA GLU A 50 -4.01 0.75 -9.86
C GLU A 50 -4.81 0.43 -8.61
N LEU A 51 -4.26 0.71 -7.42
CA LEU A 51 -4.98 0.52 -6.17
C LEU A 51 -6.21 1.41 -6.07
N GLU A 52 -6.10 2.65 -6.53
CA GLU A 52 -7.22 3.58 -6.56
C GLU A 52 -8.30 3.10 -7.53
N ALA A 53 -7.89 2.64 -8.72
CA ALA A 53 -8.82 2.13 -9.73
C ALA A 53 -9.58 0.89 -9.22
N ASP A 54 -8.95 0.10 -8.37
CA ASP A 54 -9.55 -1.09 -7.77
C ASP A 54 -10.32 -0.78 -6.49
N ASP A 55 -10.48 0.50 -6.16
CA ASP A 55 -11.22 0.97 -4.97
C ASP A 55 -10.63 0.49 -3.65
N LEU A 56 -9.34 0.21 -3.62
CA LEU A 56 -8.66 -0.21 -2.39
C LEU A 56 -8.12 0.97 -1.59
N ILE A 57 -7.84 2.07 -2.26
CA ILE A 57 -7.38 3.30 -1.60
C ILE A 57 -8.14 4.50 -2.13
N ILE A 58 -8.11 5.58 -1.35
CA ILE A 58 -8.70 6.87 -1.70
C ILE A 58 -7.57 7.89 -1.79
N ARG A 59 -7.55 8.62 -2.90
CA ARG A 59 -6.62 9.73 -3.10
C ARG A 59 -7.32 11.03 -2.77
N SER A 60 -6.72 11.86 -1.92
CA SER A 60 -7.27 13.14 -1.52
C SER A 60 -6.27 14.26 -1.82
N VAL A 61 -6.78 15.37 -2.34
CA VAL A 61 -5.97 16.56 -2.61
C VAL A 61 -6.44 17.66 -1.68
N TYR A 62 -5.54 18.13 -0.81
CA TYR A 62 -5.91 19.09 0.23
C TYR A 62 -5.65 20.54 -0.13
N SER A 63 -4.89 20.82 -1.18
CA SER A 63 -4.57 22.18 -1.58
C SER A 63 -4.82 22.37 -3.07
N VAL A 64 -5.54 23.45 -3.39
CA VAL A 64 -5.78 23.84 -4.79
C VAL A 64 -4.60 24.62 -5.34
N LYS A 65 -3.87 25.32 -4.46
CA LYS A 65 -2.69 26.11 -4.84
C LYS A 65 -1.41 25.28 -4.74
N PRO A 66 -0.47 25.44 -5.65
CA PRO A 66 0.82 24.76 -5.53
C PRO A 66 1.59 25.19 -4.28
N PRO A 67 2.34 24.28 -3.63
CA PRO A 67 2.41 22.87 -3.96
C PRO A 67 1.16 22.12 -3.52
N LYS A 68 0.69 21.20 -4.37
CA LYS A 68 -0.47 20.37 -4.03
C LYS A 68 -0.07 19.33 -3.00
N VAL A 69 -0.91 19.14 -1.99
CA VAL A 69 -0.72 18.11 -0.98
C VAL A 69 -1.65 16.96 -1.31
N VAL A 70 -1.06 15.81 -1.66
CA VAL A 70 -1.81 14.60 -2.01
C VAL A 70 -1.61 13.57 -0.91
N SER A 71 -2.72 12.99 -0.45
CA SER A 71 -2.73 11.98 0.58
C SER A 71 -3.45 10.72 0.07
N TYR A 72 -3.03 9.56 0.58
CA TYR A 72 -3.62 8.27 0.24
C TYR A 72 -4.02 7.55 1.49
N ALA A 73 -5.19 6.93 1.48
CA ALA A 73 -5.73 6.20 2.63
C ALA A 73 -6.44 4.94 2.17
N LEU A 74 -6.55 3.95 3.05
CA LEU A 74 -7.35 2.76 2.76
C LEU A 74 -8.82 3.15 2.62
N SER A 75 -9.47 2.62 1.58
CA SER A 75 -10.89 2.88 1.35
C SER A 75 -11.78 2.02 2.26
N CYS A 76 -11.26 0.88 2.71
CA CYS A 76 -12.03 -0.08 3.50
C CYS A 76 -11.24 -0.48 4.76
N PRO A 77 -11.67 0.00 5.95
CA PRO A 77 -10.99 -0.38 7.19
C PRO A 77 -10.98 -1.88 7.45
N ALA A 78 -11.90 -2.64 6.85
CA ALA A 78 -11.93 -4.08 7.01
C ALA A 78 -10.70 -4.76 6.41
N LEU A 79 -9.92 -4.06 5.57
CA LEU A 79 -8.67 -4.58 5.05
C LEU A 79 -7.57 -4.66 6.12
N ILE A 80 -7.67 -3.87 7.18
CA ILE A 80 -6.62 -3.80 8.20
C ILE A 80 -6.30 -5.15 8.84
N PRO A 81 -7.30 -5.91 9.32
CA PRO A 81 -7.00 -7.23 9.89
C PRO A 81 -6.35 -8.18 8.89
N LEU A 82 -6.77 -8.12 7.62
CA LEU A 82 -6.18 -8.95 6.58
C LEU A 82 -4.73 -8.57 6.31
N LEU A 83 -4.44 -7.28 6.30
CA LEU A 83 -3.08 -6.79 6.07
C LEU A 83 -2.15 -7.20 7.21
N GLU A 84 -2.62 -7.14 8.45
CA GLU A 84 -1.83 -7.55 9.60
C GLU A 84 -1.55 -9.05 9.54
N GLU A 85 -2.54 -9.84 9.18
CA GLU A 85 -2.39 -11.28 9.07
C GLU A 85 -1.41 -11.65 7.97
N LEU A 86 -1.52 -11.01 6.81
CA LEU A 86 -0.60 -11.24 5.69
C LEU A 86 0.83 -10.81 6.06
N SER A 87 0.97 -9.71 6.78
CA SER A 87 2.26 -9.24 7.21
C SER A 87 2.95 -10.25 8.11
N GLN A 88 2.21 -10.84 9.06
CA GLN A 88 2.76 -11.87 9.93
C GLN A 88 3.18 -13.09 9.13
N PHE A 89 2.35 -13.51 8.19
CA PHE A 89 2.65 -14.66 7.36
C PHE A 89 3.94 -14.44 6.55
N LEU A 90 4.07 -13.29 5.92
CA LEU A 90 5.25 -12.96 5.14
C LEU A 90 6.50 -12.86 6.02
N HIS A 91 6.33 -12.36 7.23
CA HIS A 91 7.42 -12.24 8.18
C HIS A 91 7.93 -13.62 8.62
N GLU A 92 7.01 -14.53 8.89
CA GLU A 92 7.37 -15.91 9.26
C GLU A 92 8.10 -16.62 8.14
N GLU A 93 7.67 -16.45 6.89
CA GLU A 93 8.37 -17.02 5.75
C GLU A 93 9.77 -16.44 5.61
N SER A 94 9.91 -15.13 5.82
CA SER A 94 11.21 -14.48 5.75
C SER A 94 12.16 -15.04 6.80
N GLU A 95 11.66 -15.29 8.01
CA GLU A 95 12.47 -15.88 9.07
C GLU A 95 12.92 -17.29 8.72
N VAL A 96 12.06 -18.06 8.09
CA VAL A 96 12.41 -19.42 7.66
C VAL A 96 13.54 -19.39 6.64
N TYR A 97 13.52 -18.46 5.73
CA TYR A 97 14.57 -18.34 4.70
C TYR A 97 15.86 -17.75 5.24
N ASP A 98 15.78 -16.94 6.29
CA ASP A 98 16.97 -16.31 6.88
C ASP A 98 17.80 -17.25 7.75
N VAL A 99 17.30 -18.44 8.04
CA VAL A 99 17.98 -19.39 8.90
C VAL A 99 19.09 -20.15 8.17
N SER A 100 19.15 -20.04 6.88
CA SER A 100 20.18 -20.73 6.09
C SER A 100 21.56 -20.13 6.25
#